data_5d984ad202c81cced04813867ea9e587
#
_entry.id   5d984ad202c81cced04813867ea9e587
#
_cell.length_a   1.000
_cell.length_b   1.000
_cell.length_c   1.000
_cell.angle_alpha   90.00
_cell.angle_beta   90.00
_cell.angle_gamma   90.00
#
_symmetry.space_group_name_H-M   'P 1'
#
loop_
_entity.id
_entity.type
_entity.pdbx_description
1 polymer ?
#
loop_
_entity_poly.entity_id
_entity_poly.type
_entity_poly.pdbx_seq_one_letter_code
_entity_poly.pdbx_strand_id
1 'polypeptide(L)'
;EIASCLVGSEMCIRDRRIAQNQNLVVEISENGHVLYQTGNQHQINHTIDNAANPSNIIYHKNKDKVDYTFKNTVSNKTIYISGINTEILDLQKNMWKYLSLIGIIVLIAIYLAVRSINRTYIRPINEVTYATSLIADGYYHVRVPESNVKETKALFVTTNDLARRLQKLNNKQKMQSNRLKTTLENIPSSVLMIDKQGEIVIANHAYYEVFKPDSKVENKDYTVHLDKEIQHLVIESFKTEKPLHEQIELYINDVHQKYFDVSCIPILSKAKKKLQGMVVVLHDITNLKKLENLRREFVANVSHELKTPITSIKGFAETLIEGAKNDEQSLEAVSYTHLRAHETRGNL
;
A
#
# COMPACT_ATOMS: atom_id res chain seq x y z
N GLU A 1 17.88 -39.03 80.04
CA GLU A 1 17.51 -38.95 81.51
C GLU A 1 16.58 -40.10 81.93
N ILE A 2 15.61 -40.56 81.11
CA ILE A 2 14.69 -41.66 81.43
C ILE A 2 15.45 -43.00 81.57
N ALA A 3 16.55 -43.19 80.79
CA ALA A 3 17.25 -44.47 80.73
C ALA A 3 18.14 -44.73 82.00
N SER A 4 18.55 -43.69 82.78
CA SER A 4 19.41 -43.78 83.87
C SER A 4 18.69 -44.08 85.21
N CYS A 5 17.40 -44.12 85.23
CA CYS A 5 16.56 -44.17 86.39
C CYS A 5 15.80 -45.53 86.59
N LEU A 6 16.23 -46.59 85.97
CA LEU A 6 15.51 -47.85 85.87
C LEU A 6 15.82 -48.85 87.09
N VAL A 7 15.97 -48.33 88.27
CA VAL A 7 16.11 -49.21 89.47
C VAL A 7 15.30 -48.64 90.61
N GLY A 8 13.99 -49.08 90.71
CA GLY A 8 13.17 -48.85 91.90
C GLY A 8 11.70 -48.53 91.61
N SER A 9 10.75 -49.08 92.34
CA SER A 9 9.31 -49.01 92.14
C SER A 9 8.64 -47.63 92.25
N GLU A 10 9.32 -46.60 92.70
CA GLU A 10 8.77 -45.24 92.79
C GLU A 10 8.97 -44.39 91.52
N MET A 11 9.70 -44.87 90.62
CA MET A 11 10.02 -44.19 89.37
C MET A 11 8.94 -44.27 88.32
N CYS A 12 8.12 -45.32 88.37
CA CYS A 12 7.04 -45.54 87.38
C CYS A 12 5.98 -44.43 87.39
N ILE A 13 5.79 -43.70 88.48
CA ILE A 13 4.72 -42.69 88.59
C ILE A 13 5.12 -41.37 87.91
N ARG A 14 6.38 -40.96 88.08
CA ARG A 14 6.87 -39.69 87.45
C ARG A 14 7.00 -39.84 85.95
N ASP A 15 7.53 -40.93 85.50
CA ASP A 15 7.71 -41.23 84.10
C ASP A 15 6.39 -41.45 83.35
N ARG A 16 5.43 -42.09 84.06
CA ARG A 16 4.05 -42.18 83.52
C ARG A 16 3.42 -40.79 83.33
N ARG A 17 3.65 -39.87 84.26
CA ARG A 17 3.09 -38.54 84.19
C ARG A 17 3.71 -37.71 83.06
N ILE A 18 5.01 -37.87 82.82
CA ILE A 18 5.76 -37.18 81.72
C ILE A 18 5.27 -37.79 80.39
N ALA A 19 5.22 -39.10 80.26
CA ALA A 19 4.78 -39.74 79.03
C ALA A 19 3.32 -39.39 78.68
N GLN A 20 2.41 -39.35 79.69
CA GLN A 20 1.03 -38.93 79.48
C GLN A 20 0.89 -37.46 79.07
N ASN A 21 1.68 -36.56 79.69
CA ASN A 21 1.60 -35.17 79.36
C ASN A 21 2.12 -34.87 77.96
N GLN A 22 2.97 -35.73 77.38
CA GLN A 22 3.55 -35.57 76.06
C GLN A 22 2.95 -36.53 75.02
N ASN A 23 1.88 -37.23 75.36
CA ASN A 23 1.27 -38.23 74.46
C ASN A 23 2.28 -39.27 73.93
N LEU A 24 3.25 -39.66 74.79
CA LEU A 24 4.25 -40.64 74.44
C LEU A 24 3.85 -42.02 75.04
N VAL A 25 4.02 -43.05 74.22
CA VAL A 25 3.93 -44.41 74.67
C VAL A 25 5.35 -44.94 74.89
N VAL A 26 5.62 -45.40 76.13
CA VAL A 26 6.89 -46.00 76.46
C VAL A 26 6.67 -47.48 76.78
N GLU A 27 7.41 -48.30 76.05
CA GLU A 27 7.40 -49.79 76.33
C GLU A 27 8.83 -50.21 76.67
N ILE A 28 8.94 -51.05 77.68
CA ILE A 28 10.19 -51.65 78.11
C ILE A 28 10.03 -53.17 77.99
N SER A 29 10.87 -53.77 77.16
CA SER A 29 10.91 -55.20 76.97
C SER A 29 12.25 -55.81 77.36
N GLU A 30 12.24 -57.04 77.92
CA GLU A 30 13.45 -57.81 78.22
C GLU A 30 13.26 -59.19 77.57
N ASN A 31 14.21 -59.64 76.80
CA ASN A 31 14.15 -60.90 76.07
C ASN A 31 12.84 -61.15 75.28
N GLY A 32 12.21 -60.08 74.74
CA GLY A 32 10.98 -60.17 73.98
C GLY A 32 9.69 -60.16 74.82
N HIS A 33 9.78 -60.13 76.16
CA HIS A 33 8.65 -59.95 77.01
C HIS A 33 8.50 -58.49 77.44
N VAL A 34 7.27 -57.96 77.29
CA VAL A 34 6.96 -56.59 77.71
C VAL A 34 6.87 -56.55 79.22
N LEU A 35 7.80 -55.84 79.86
CA LEU A 35 7.86 -55.61 81.29
C LEU A 35 6.95 -54.49 81.77
N TYR A 36 6.86 -53.42 80.92
CA TYR A 36 6.14 -52.21 81.25
C TYR A 36 5.67 -51.49 79.99
N GLN A 37 4.42 -51.00 80.00
CA GLN A 37 3.89 -50.18 78.93
C GLN A 37 3.04 -49.03 79.50
N THR A 38 3.25 -47.79 79.01
CA THR A 38 2.43 -46.63 79.38
C THR A 38 1.47 -46.30 78.25
N GLY A 39 0.16 -46.19 78.55
CA GLY A 39 -0.85 -45.71 77.62
C GLY A 39 -1.71 -46.83 77.03
N ASN A 40 -2.92 -46.45 76.59
CA ASN A 40 -3.86 -47.34 75.95
C ASN A 40 -3.41 -47.70 74.52
N GLN A 41 -3.22 -48.95 74.23
CA GLN A 41 -3.29 -49.68 73.00
C GLN A 41 -2.97 -48.89 71.67
N HIS A 42 -1.80 -48.24 71.57
CA HIS A 42 -1.16 -48.13 70.29
C HIS A 42 -0.15 -49.28 70.20
N GLN A 43 -0.36 -50.22 69.26
CA GLN A 43 0.64 -51.20 68.91
C GLN A 43 1.90 -50.53 68.49
N ILE A 44 2.91 -50.57 69.34
CA ILE A 44 4.25 -50.21 68.97
C ILE A 44 4.66 -51.19 67.88
N ASN A 45 4.95 -50.70 66.71
CA ASN A 45 5.34 -51.52 65.57
C ASN A 45 6.74 -52.09 65.82
N HIS A 46 6.82 -53.36 66.30
CA HIS A 46 8.08 -54.04 66.65
C HIS A 46 8.89 -54.49 65.42
N THR A 47 8.36 -54.36 64.22
CA THR A 47 9.12 -54.60 62.95
C THR A 47 10.17 -53.55 62.68
N ILE A 48 11.09 -53.45 63.61
CA ILE A 48 12.28 -52.64 63.45
C ILE A 48 13.40 -53.57 62.99
N ASP A 49 13.50 -53.73 61.68
CA ASP A 49 14.66 -54.38 61.09
C ASP A 49 15.95 -53.61 61.45
N ASN A 50 16.91 -54.31 61.97
CA ASN A 50 18.18 -53.79 62.47
C ASN A 50 19.11 -53.25 61.38
N ALA A 51 18.57 -52.90 60.19
CA ALA A 51 19.37 -52.44 59.07
C ALA A 51 19.27 -50.92 58.92
N ALA A 52 20.34 -50.26 59.20
CA ALA A 52 20.77 -49.04 58.55
C ALA A 52 20.27 -47.63 59.01
N ASN A 53 19.85 -47.45 60.27
CA ASN A 53 19.68 -46.06 60.73
C ASN A 53 20.56 -45.76 61.97
N PRO A 54 21.60 -44.90 61.83
CA PRO A 54 22.49 -44.54 62.93
C PRO A 54 21.80 -43.74 64.06
N SER A 55 20.58 -43.30 63.87
CA SER A 55 19.84 -42.43 64.81
C SER A 55 18.87 -43.17 65.75
N ASN A 56 18.75 -44.47 65.69
CA ASN A 56 17.79 -45.27 66.49
C ASN A 56 16.32 -44.77 66.44
N ILE A 57 15.94 -43.92 65.47
CA ILE A 57 14.62 -43.32 65.32
C ILE A 57 14.03 -43.78 63.98
N ILE A 58 12.82 -44.31 64.01
CA ILE A 58 12.09 -44.76 62.84
C ILE A 58 10.81 -43.96 62.74
N TYR A 59 10.56 -43.43 61.52
CA TYR A 59 9.37 -42.68 61.23
C TYR A 59 8.40 -43.56 60.39
N HIS A 60 7.18 -43.68 60.88
CA HIS A 60 6.14 -44.34 60.14
C HIS A 60 5.05 -43.31 59.75
N LYS A 61 4.88 -43.07 58.49
CA LYS A 61 3.85 -42.12 58.00
C LYS A 61 2.60 -42.90 57.66
N ASN A 62 1.57 -42.75 58.45
CA ASN A 62 0.21 -43.20 58.11
C ASN A 62 -0.59 -42.00 57.56
N LYS A 63 -1.73 -42.24 56.86
CA LYS A 63 -2.50 -41.20 56.16
C LYS A 63 -2.80 -39.95 57.01
N ASP A 64 -3.01 -40.06 58.28
CA ASP A 64 -3.40 -38.95 59.16
C ASP A 64 -2.47 -38.71 60.37
N LYS A 65 -1.42 -39.51 60.51
CA LYS A 65 -0.52 -39.42 61.68
C LYS A 65 0.90 -39.77 61.27
N VAL A 66 1.87 -39.11 61.90
CA VAL A 66 3.27 -39.48 61.79
C VAL A 66 3.65 -40.07 63.15
N ASP A 67 3.87 -41.38 63.17
CA ASP A 67 4.35 -42.09 64.31
C ASP A 67 5.88 -42.13 64.25
N TYR A 68 6.53 -41.77 65.31
CA TYR A 68 7.97 -41.97 65.47
C TYR A 68 8.22 -42.90 66.62
N THR A 69 9.11 -43.84 66.44
CA THR A 69 9.51 -44.81 67.45
C THR A 69 11.01 -44.72 67.61
N PHE A 70 11.44 -44.43 68.86
CA PHE A 70 12.83 -44.43 69.22
C PHE A 70 13.08 -45.78 69.94
N LYS A 71 14.15 -46.50 69.52
CA LYS A 71 14.59 -47.75 70.13
C LYS A 71 15.94 -47.56 70.77
N ASN A 72 16.07 -47.90 72.03
CA ASN A 72 17.37 -47.93 72.71
C ASN A 72 17.49 -49.21 73.50
N THR A 73 18.68 -49.85 73.49
CA THR A 73 18.91 -51.10 74.25
C THR A 73 20.01 -50.85 75.29
N VAL A 74 19.66 -51.01 76.56
CA VAL A 74 20.60 -50.83 77.73
C VAL A 74 20.51 -52.02 78.58
N SER A 75 21.63 -52.70 78.90
CA SER A 75 21.77 -53.82 79.85
C SER A 75 20.71 -54.93 79.62
N ASN A 76 20.58 -55.39 78.41
CA ASN A 76 19.63 -56.47 77.99
C ASN A 76 18.14 -56.09 77.98
N LYS A 77 17.78 -54.82 78.24
CA LYS A 77 16.48 -54.25 78.17
C LYS A 77 16.32 -53.34 76.98
N THR A 78 15.28 -53.45 76.16
CA THR A 78 15.00 -52.59 75.01
C THR A 78 13.85 -51.66 75.38
N ILE A 79 14.09 -50.38 75.21
CA ILE A 79 13.14 -49.32 75.47
C ILE A 79 12.65 -48.77 74.11
N TYR A 80 11.35 -48.80 73.93
CA TYR A 80 10.68 -48.19 72.81
C TYR A 80 9.93 -46.97 73.32
N ILE A 81 10.16 -45.81 72.65
CA ILE A 81 9.40 -44.60 72.93
C ILE A 81 8.68 -44.24 71.61
N SER A 82 7.40 -44.32 71.58
CA SER A 82 6.59 -43.95 70.40
C SER A 82 5.77 -42.70 70.68
N GLY A 83 5.75 -41.80 69.76
CA GLY A 83 4.93 -40.59 69.82
C GLY A 83 4.21 -40.34 68.52
N ILE A 84 3.04 -39.74 68.62
CA ILE A 84 2.20 -39.34 67.45
C ILE A 84 2.32 -37.82 67.36
N ASN A 85 2.80 -37.37 66.23
CA ASN A 85 2.85 -35.95 65.96
C ASN A 85 1.81 -35.58 64.86
N THR A 86 0.68 -35.00 65.30
CA THR A 86 -0.39 -34.51 64.40
C THR A 86 -0.12 -33.07 63.92
N GLU A 87 0.65 -32.30 64.67
CA GLU A 87 0.93 -30.90 64.37
C GLU A 87 1.69 -30.73 63.05
N ILE A 88 2.61 -31.65 62.75
CA ILE A 88 3.40 -31.61 61.52
C ILE A 88 2.48 -31.77 60.29
N LEU A 89 1.50 -32.63 60.35
CA LEU A 89 0.54 -32.85 59.25
C LEU A 89 -0.41 -31.67 59.06
N ASP A 90 -0.84 -31.08 60.18
CA ASP A 90 -1.69 -29.87 60.09
C ASP A 90 -0.90 -28.66 59.58
N LEU A 91 0.33 -28.49 59.93
CA LEU A 91 1.23 -27.50 59.33
C LEU A 91 1.41 -27.75 57.84
N GLN A 92 1.68 -29.01 57.45
CA GLN A 92 1.82 -29.39 56.06
C GLN A 92 0.53 -29.13 55.26
N LYS A 93 -0.65 -29.49 55.78
CA LYS A 93 -1.95 -29.19 55.13
C LYS A 93 -2.19 -27.70 54.98
N ASN A 94 -1.89 -26.93 56.02
CA ASN A 94 -2.02 -25.47 55.97
C ASN A 94 -1.01 -24.82 54.97
N MET A 95 0.23 -25.30 54.93
CA MET A 95 1.21 -24.85 53.93
C MET A 95 0.68 -25.11 52.51
N TRP A 96 0.13 -26.30 52.19
CA TRP A 96 -0.42 -26.58 50.89
C TRP A 96 -1.63 -25.70 50.54
N LYS A 97 -2.51 -25.38 51.52
CA LYS A 97 -3.62 -24.43 51.33
C LYS A 97 -3.12 -23.03 50.98
N TYR A 98 -2.13 -22.51 51.73
CA TYR A 98 -1.58 -21.19 51.43
C TYR A 98 -0.82 -21.16 50.09
N LEU A 99 -0.09 -22.24 49.79
CA LEU A 99 0.59 -22.35 48.50
C LEU A 99 -0.38 -22.37 47.33
N SER A 100 -1.47 -23.11 47.44
CA SER A 100 -2.52 -23.14 46.41
C SER A 100 -3.24 -21.81 46.26
N LEU A 101 -3.51 -21.11 47.36
CA LEU A 101 -4.11 -19.78 47.36
C LEU A 101 -3.20 -18.76 46.65
N ILE A 102 -1.89 -18.76 46.99
CA ILE A 102 -0.90 -17.90 46.32
C ILE A 102 -0.83 -18.24 44.84
N GLY A 103 -0.81 -19.53 44.48
CA GLY A 103 -0.81 -19.98 43.08
C GLY A 103 -2.00 -19.45 42.29
N ILE A 104 -3.20 -19.51 42.88
CA ILE A 104 -4.43 -18.97 42.24
C ILE A 104 -4.32 -17.45 42.08
N ILE A 105 -3.85 -16.72 43.08
CA ILE A 105 -3.66 -15.25 43.00
C ILE A 105 -2.68 -14.88 41.88
N VAL A 106 -1.54 -15.60 41.78
CA VAL A 106 -0.54 -15.39 40.71
C VAL A 106 -1.14 -15.68 39.35
N LEU A 107 -1.90 -16.77 39.19
CA LEU A 107 -2.56 -17.08 37.91
C LEU A 107 -3.58 -16.02 37.52
N ILE A 108 -4.36 -15.50 38.45
CA ILE A 108 -5.28 -14.38 38.19
C ILE A 108 -4.52 -13.13 37.80
N ALA A 109 -3.42 -12.80 38.47
CA ALA A 109 -2.58 -11.65 38.14
C ALA A 109 -1.99 -11.78 36.74
N ILE A 110 -1.46 -12.94 36.38
CA ILE A 110 -0.94 -13.21 35.03
C ILE A 110 -2.05 -13.08 33.98
N TYR A 111 -3.21 -13.66 34.24
CA TYR A 111 -4.36 -13.54 33.31
C TYR A 111 -4.77 -12.09 33.09
N LEU A 112 -4.85 -11.28 34.15
CA LEU A 112 -5.19 -9.84 34.04
C LEU A 112 -4.10 -9.07 33.29
N ALA A 113 -2.82 -9.37 33.55
CA ALA A 113 -1.70 -8.75 32.84
C ALA A 113 -1.73 -9.08 31.32
N VAL A 114 -1.90 -10.36 30.95
CA VAL A 114 -2.00 -10.79 29.55
C VAL A 114 -3.21 -10.13 28.85
N ARG A 115 -4.36 -10.11 29.55
CA ARG A 115 -5.57 -9.46 29.04
C ARG A 115 -5.36 -7.95 28.82
N SER A 116 -4.69 -7.29 29.75
CA SER A 116 -4.35 -5.86 29.66
C SER A 116 -3.41 -5.59 28.48
N ILE A 117 -2.33 -6.35 28.33
CA ILE A 117 -1.37 -6.24 27.22
C ILE A 117 -2.07 -6.46 25.88
N ASN A 118 -2.89 -7.50 25.78
CA ASN A 118 -3.59 -7.79 24.54
C ASN A 118 -4.53 -6.65 24.12
N ARG A 119 -5.27 -6.06 25.08
CA ARG A 119 -6.20 -4.95 24.79
C ARG A 119 -5.49 -3.64 24.51
N THR A 120 -4.37 -3.37 25.20
CA THR A 120 -3.69 -2.08 25.15
C THR A 120 -2.70 -1.98 23.99
N TYR A 121 -2.05 -3.10 23.61
CA TYR A 121 -0.97 -3.08 22.61
C TYR A 121 -1.26 -3.98 21.41
N ILE A 122 -1.61 -5.24 21.61
CA ILE A 122 -1.67 -6.21 20.51
C ILE A 122 -2.81 -5.88 19.54
N ARG A 123 -4.03 -5.67 20.03
CA ARG A 123 -5.17 -5.33 19.18
C ARG A 123 -4.96 -4.06 18.37
N PRO A 124 -4.55 -2.92 18.97
CA PRO A 124 -4.28 -1.70 18.22
C PRO A 124 -3.19 -1.86 17.16
N ILE A 125 -2.11 -2.57 17.46
CA ILE A 125 -1.04 -2.84 16.48
C ILE A 125 -1.60 -3.64 15.28
N ASN A 126 -2.40 -4.66 15.53
CA ASN A 126 -3.02 -5.45 14.46
C ASN A 126 -3.97 -4.62 13.60
N GLU A 127 -4.74 -3.70 14.20
CA GLU A 127 -5.61 -2.77 13.47
C GLU A 127 -4.80 -1.84 12.55
N VAL A 128 -3.67 -1.30 13.04
CA VAL A 128 -2.78 -0.48 12.21
C VAL A 128 -2.16 -1.32 11.10
N THR A 129 -1.70 -2.54 11.40
CA THR A 129 -1.11 -3.43 10.40
C THR A 129 -2.12 -3.74 9.29
N TYR A 130 -3.35 -4.06 9.65
CA TYR A 130 -4.42 -4.31 8.69
C TYR A 130 -4.76 -3.07 7.85
N ALA A 131 -4.88 -1.90 8.50
CA ALA A 131 -5.13 -0.65 7.78
C ALA A 131 -3.98 -0.30 6.83
N THR A 132 -2.72 -0.55 7.23
CA THR A 132 -1.55 -0.31 6.40
C THR A 132 -1.51 -1.24 5.19
N SER A 133 -1.91 -2.51 5.33
CA SER A 133 -2.03 -3.42 4.18
C SER A 133 -3.09 -2.94 3.19
N LEU A 134 -4.25 -2.50 3.67
CA LEU A 134 -5.27 -1.92 2.80
C LEU A 134 -4.78 -0.65 2.08
N ILE A 135 -4.01 0.20 2.76
CA ILE A 135 -3.40 1.39 2.14
C ILE A 135 -2.40 0.97 1.05
N ALA A 136 -1.61 -0.08 1.27
CA ALA A 136 -0.68 -0.62 0.27
C ALA A 136 -1.42 -1.16 -0.97
N ASP A 137 -2.60 -1.76 -0.78
CA ASP A 137 -3.48 -2.23 -1.85
C ASP A 137 -4.25 -1.10 -2.56
N GLY A 138 -4.01 0.17 -2.19
CA GLY A 138 -4.60 1.34 -2.85
C GLY A 138 -5.88 1.88 -2.19
N TYR A 139 -6.33 1.33 -1.08
CA TYR A 139 -7.51 1.83 -0.35
C TYR A 139 -7.16 2.98 0.59
N TYR A 140 -6.78 4.12 0.05
CA TYR A 140 -6.28 5.29 0.80
C TYR A 140 -7.32 6.01 1.68
N HIS A 141 -8.60 5.64 1.60
CA HIS A 141 -9.66 6.22 2.44
C HIS A 141 -9.79 5.56 3.81
N VAL A 142 -9.11 4.43 4.02
CA VAL A 142 -9.11 3.73 5.30
C VAL A 142 -8.52 4.60 6.39
N ARG A 143 -9.13 4.56 7.58
CA ARG A 143 -8.65 5.27 8.78
C ARG A 143 -8.66 4.33 9.95
N VAL A 144 -7.64 4.45 10.79
CA VAL A 144 -7.55 3.73 12.05
C VAL A 144 -8.19 4.59 13.14
N PRO A 145 -9.06 4.02 14.00
CA PRO A 145 -9.68 4.78 15.09
C PRO A 145 -8.60 5.28 16.07
N GLU A 146 -8.79 6.47 16.61
CA GLU A 146 -7.81 7.05 17.54
C GLU A 146 -7.72 6.21 18.81
N SER A 147 -6.49 5.86 19.21
CA SER A 147 -6.22 5.18 20.47
C SER A 147 -6.07 6.20 21.60
N ASN A 148 -6.66 5.89 22.75
CA ASN A 148 -6.49 6.68 23.97
C ASN A 148 -5.17 6.39 24.69
N VAL A 149 -4.40 5.40 24.22
CA VAL A 149 -3.11 4.99 24.79
C VAL A 149 -2.02 5.87 24.22
N LYS A 150 -1.29 6.56 25.09
CA LYS A 150 -0.30 7.59 24.73
C LYS A 150 0.78 7.06 23.80
N GLU A 151 1.24 5.83 24.03
CA GLU A 151 2.32 5.16 23.31
C GLU A 151 1.91 4.76 21.88
N THR A 152 0.66 4.34 21.69
CA THR A 152 0.14 3.94 20.38
C THR A 152 -0.49 5.09 19.61
N LYS A 153 -0.86 6.19 20.27
CA LYS A 153 -1.50 7.37 19.64
C LYS A 153 -0.68 7.94 18.49
N ALA A 154 0.64 8.08 18.68
CA ALA A 154 1.53 8.59 17.64
C ALA A 154 1.50 7.71 16.38
N LEU A 155 1.45 6.39 16.54
CA LEU A 155 1.37 5.43 15.44
C LEU A 155 0.06 5.59 14.64
N PHE A 156 -1.07 5.75 15.32
CA PHE A 156 -2.38 5.95 14.68
C PHE A 156 -2.43 7.28 13.90
N VAL A 157 -1.95 8.37 14.52
CA VAL A 157 -1.91 9.68 13.88
C VAL A 157 -1.03 9.65 12.64
N THR A 158 0.19 9.10 12.74
CA THR A 158 1.12 9.03 11.59
C THR A 158 0.59 8.14 10.47
N THR A 159 -0.06 7.02 10.79
CA THR A 159 -0.69 6.15 9.78
C THR A 159 -1.84 6.86 9.06
N ASN A 160 -2.70 7.55 9.81
CA ASN A 160 -3.79 8.33 9.23
C ASN A 160 -3.29 9.49 8.37
N ASP A 161 -2.21 10.18 8.80
CA ASP A 161 -1.59 11.24 8.01
C ASP A 161 -0.95 10.70 6.72
N LEU A 162 -0.29 9.54 6.80
CA LEU A 162 0.23 8.85 5.61
C LEU A 162 -0.91 8.53 4.63
N ALA A 163 -1.99 7.94 5.11
CA ALA A 163 -3.17 7.63 4.29
C ALA A 163 -3.75 8.89 3.62
N ARG A 164 -3.87 10.00 4.36
CA ARG A 164 -4.33 11.29 3.81
C ARG A 164 -3.41 11.83 2.72
N ARG A 165 -2.09 11.77 2.93
CA ARG A 165 -1.09 12.23 1.95
C ARG A 165 -1.14 11.38 0.69
N LEU A 166 -1.19 10.06 0.81
CA LEU A 166 -1.31 9.14 -0.33
C LEU A 166 -2.61 9.36 -1.09
N GLN A 167 -3.74 9.53 -0.39
CA GLN A 167 -5.03 9.86 -1.01
C GLN A 167 -4.96 11.17 -1.81
N LYS A 168 -4.35 12.22 -1.21
CA LYS A 168 -4.18 13.52 -1.88
C LYS A 168 -3.28 13.41 -3.12
N LEU A 169 -2.18 12.65 -3.03
CA LEU A 169 -1.27 12.42 -4.16
C LEU A 169 -1.97 11.65 -5.29
N ASN A 170 -2.68 10.57 -4.96
CA ASN A 170 -3.43 9.79 -5.95
C ASN A 170 -4.53 10.60 -6.64
N ASN A 171 -5.28 11.40 -5.87
CA ASN A 171 -6.30 12.29 -6.44
C ASN A 171 -5.67 13.36 -7.33
N LYS A 172 -4.54 13.94 -6.91
CA LYS A 172 -3.79 14.91 -7.74
C LYS A 172 -3.31 14.29 -9.03
N GLN A 173 -2.75 13.08 -8.98
CA GLN A 173 -2.31 12.33 -10.16
C GLN A 173 -3.46 12.04 -11.11
N LYS A 174 -4.59 11.53 -10.59
CA LYS A 174 -5.81 11.28 -11.39
C LYS A 174 -6.32 12.57 -12.05
N MET A 175 -6.36 13.67 -11.29
CA MET A 175 -6.81 14.95 -11.80
C MET A 175 -5.86 15.49 -12.89
N GLN A 176 -4.55 15.35 -12.72
CA GLN A 176 -3.58 15.73 -13.75
C GLN A 176 -3.71 14.88 -15.02
N SER A 177 -3.87 13.56 -14.86
CA SER A 177 -4.09 12.64 -15.99
C SER A 177 -5.39 12.99 -16.74
N ASN A 178 -6.48 13.21 -16.01
CA ASN A 178 -7.76 13.62 -16.62
C ASN A 178 -7.64 14.98 -17.32
N ARG A 179 -6.94 15.95 -16.72
CA ARG A 179 -6.74 17.26 -17.33
C ARG A 179 -5.96 17.15 -18.63
N LEU A 180 -4.88 16.35 -18.67
CA LEU A 180 -4.13 16.09 -19.90
C LEU A 180 -5.00 15.44 -20.96
N LYS A 181 -5.76 14.42 -20.60
CA LYS A 181 -6.69 13.75 -21.51
C LYS A 181 -7.72 14.73 -22.06
N THR A 182 -8.39 15.48 -21.20
CA THR A 182 -9.37 16.49 -21.63
C THR A 182 -8.76 17.55 -22.53
N THR A 183 -7.53 17.98 -22.23
CA THR A 183 -6.84 18.95 -23.09
C THR A 183 -6.56 18.38 -24.47
N LEU A 184 -6.05 17.16 -24.58
CA LEU A 184 -5.83 16.48 -25.86
C LEU A 184 -7.12 16.28 -26.65
N GLU A 185 -8.20 15.89 -25.98
CA GLU A 185 -9.52 15.68 -26.63
C GLU A 185 -10.12 16.98 -27.20
N ASN A 186 -9.81 18.14 -26.60
CA ASN A 186 -10.32 19.45 -27.06
C ASN A 186 -9.39 20.22 -28.01
N ILE A 187 -8.23 19.65 -28.37
CA ILE A 187 -7.37 20.25 -29.40
C ILE A 187 -8.05 20.09 -30.77
N PRO A 188 -8.22 21.17 -31.56
CA PRO A 188 -8.89 21.10 -32.87
C PRO A 188 -8.05 20.42 -33.95
N SER A 189 -6.77 20.17 -33.71
CA SER A 189 -5.90 19.40 -34.60
C SER A 189 -5.96 17.92 -34.27
N SER A 190 -5.90 17.05 -35.26
CA SER A 190 -5.77 15.62 -35.06
C SER A 190 -4.42 15.30 -34.45
N VAL A 191 -4.42 14.66 -33.28
CA VAL A 191 -3.19 14.31 -32.54
C VAL A 191 -3.16 12.79 -32.35
N LEU A 192 -2.07 12.18 -32.78
CA LEU A 192 -1.74 10.78 -32.57
C LEU A 192 -0.44 10.66 -31.80
N MET A 193 -0.36 9.71 -30.90
CA MET A 193 0.86 9.31 -30.24
C MET A 193 1.18 7.86 -30.63
N ILE A 194 2.36 7.64 -31.18
CA ILE A 194 2.85 6.34 -31.64
C ILE A 194 4.01 5.94 -30.71
N ASP A 195 4.01 4.71 -30.26
CA ASP A 195 5.12 4.19 -29.44
C ASP A 195 6.33 3.78 -30.32
N LYS A 196 7.38 3.27 -29.67
CA LYS A 196 8.58 2.80 -30.37
C LYS A 196 8.37 1.52 -31.18
N GLN A 197 7.27 0.79 -30.95
CA GLN A 197 6.90 -0.39 -31.69
C GLN A 197 6.08 -0.07 -32.95
N GLY A 198 5.59 1.16 -33.07
CA GLY A 198 4.72 1.59 -34.14
C GLY A 198 3.23 1.44 -33.82
N GLU A 199 2.88 1.21 -32.56
CA GLU A 199 1.48 1.14 -32.17
C GLU A 199 0.95 2.53 -31.77
N ILE A 200 -0.29 2.82 -32.15
CA ILE A 200 -0.97 4.06 -31.76
C ILE A 200 -1.39 3.95 -30.30
N VAL A 201 -0.80 4.75 -29.42
CA VAL A 201 -1.12 4.77 -27.98
C VAL A 201 -2.28 5.70 -27.68
N ILE A 202 -2.35 6.83 -28.36
CA ILE A 202 -3.36 7.88 -28.18
C ILE A 202 -3.82 8.39 -29.53
N ALA A 203 -5.11 8.55 -29.70
CA ALA A 203 -5.74 9.31 -30.76
C ALA A 203 -6.79 10.22 -30.13
N ASN A 204 -6.76 11.54 -30.44
CA ASN A 204 -7.72 12.48 -29.88
C ASN A 204 -9.04 12.50 -30.67
N HIS A 205 -10.04 13.17 -30.11
CA HIS A 205 -11.37 13.30 -30.72
C HIS A 205 -11.32 13.88 -32.15
N ALA A 206 -10.51 14.92 -32.39
CA ALA A 206 -10.37 15.54 -33.71
C ALA A 206 -9.88 14.56 -34.80
N TYR A 207 -9.03 13.60 -34.44
CA TYR A 207 -8.63 12.54 -35.38
C TYR A 207 -9.82 11.69 -35.83
N TYR A 208 -10.65 11.26 -34.87
CA TYR A 208 -11.85 10.46 -35.18
C TYR A 208 -12.89 11.22 -35.97
N GLU A 209 -13.05 12.52 -35.74
CA GLU A 209 -13.97 13.37 -36.52
C GLU A 209 -13.52 13.56 -37.98
N VAL A 210 -12.20 13.74 -38.18
CA VAL A 210 -11.65 14.02 -39.52
C VAL A 210 -11.52 12.74 -40.34
N PHE A 211 -10.90 11.69 -39.77
CA PHE A 211 -10.57 10.48 -40.54
C PHE A 211 -11.64 9.39 -40.46
N LYS A 212 -12.55 9.44 -39.47
CA LYS A 212 -13.70 8.51 -39.29
C LYS A 212 -13.32 7.05 -39.50
N PRO A 213 -12.32 6.50 -38.78
CA PRO A 213 -11.92 5.13 -38.94
C PRO A 213 -13.05 4.20 -38.48
N ASP A 214 -13.23 3.02 -39.12
CA ASP A 214 -14.29 2.05 -38.85
C ASP A 214 -14.24 1.46 -37.43
N SER A 215 -13.10 1.57 -36.76
CA SER A 215 -12.88 1.04 -35.41
C SER A 215 -11.90 1.89 -34.64
N LYS A 216 -11.80 1.65 -33.31
CA LYS A 216 -10.76 2.28 -32.49
C LYS A 216 -9.38 1.95 -33.03
N VAL A 217 -8.52 2.99 -33.08
CA VAL A 217 -7.18 2.89 -33.65
C VAL A 217 -6.11 2.63 -32.59
N GLU A 218 -6.41 2.83 -31.31
CA GLU A 218 -5.46 2.59 -30.20
C GLU A 218 -5.06 1.12 -30.14
N ASN A 219 -3.82 0.85 -29.84
CA ASN A 219 -3.15 -0.46 -29.84
C ASN A 219 -3.14 -1.14 -31.21
N LYS A 220 -3.17 -0.36 -32.28
CA LYS A 220 -3.01 -0.84 -33.65
C LYS A 220 -1.83 -0.18 -34.32
N ASP A 221 -1.29 -0.88 -35.33
CA ASP A 221 -0.18 -0.36 -36.13
C ASP A 221 -0.58 0.91 -36.90
N TYR A 222 0.23 1.96 -36.82
CA TYR A 222 -0.04 3.24 -37.48
C TYR A 222 -0.09 3.11 -38.99
N THR A 223 0.61 2.13 -39.58
CA THR A 223 0.67 1.94 -41.04
C THR A 223 -0.67 1.57 -41.64
N VAL A 224 -1.59 1.00 -40.84
CA VAL A 224 -2.94 0.67 -41.29
C VAL A 224 -3.87 1.89 -41.33
N HIS A 225 -3.57 2.91 -40.51
CA HIS A 225 -4.49 4.01 -40.23
C HIS A 225 -4.02 5.38 -40.75
N LEU A 226 -2.76 5.47 -41.16
CA LEU A 226 -2.20 6.70 -41.73
C LEU A 226 -1.94 6.52 -43.22
N ASP A 227 -2.09 7.62 -43.96
CA ASP A 227 -1.74 7.69 -45.38
C ASP A 227 -0.23 7.46 -45.62
N LYS A 228 0.14 6.97 -46.79
CA LYS A 228 1.53 6.63 -47.16
C LYS A 228 2.48 7.81 -47.03
N GLU A 229 2.02 9.01 -47.34
CA GLU A 229 2.85 10.23 -47.25
C GLU A 229 3.17 10.53 -45.79
N ILE A 230 2.17 10.41 -44.89
CA ILE A 230 2.38 10.58 -43.45
C ILE A 230 3.27 9.47 -42.89
N GLN A 231 3.08 8.21 -43.35
CA GLN A 231 3.93 7.07 -42.96
C GLN A 231 5.40 7.35 -43.27
N HIS A 232 5.68 7.92 -44.45
CA HIS A 232 7.04 8.26 -44.84
C HIS A 232 7.66 9.29 -43.89
N LEU A 233 6.94 10.35 -43.53
CA LEU A 233 7.40 11.35 -42.58
C LEU A 233 7.65 10.75 -41.17
N VAL A 234 6.76 9.86 -40.72
CA VAL A 234 6.92 9.16 -39.46
C VAL A 234 8.19 8.32 -39.46
N ILE A 235 8.42 7.51 -40.51
CA ILE A 235 9.61 6.66 -40.64
C ILE A 235 10.89 7.52 -40.67
N GLU A 236 10.88 8.61 -41.42
CA GLU A 236 12.04 9.51 -41.55
C GLU A 236 12.34 10.21 -40.21
N SER A 237 11.32 10.70 -39.51
CA SER A 237 11.46 11.30 -38.20
C SER A 237 11.93 10.29 -37.13
N PHE A 238 11.50 9.03 -37.20
CA PHE A 238 12.03 7.94 -36.36
C PHE A 238 13.51 7.67 -36.63
N LYS A 239 13.92 7.67 -37.90
CA LYS A 239 15.32 7.42 -38.29
C LYS A 239 16.25 8.57 -37.91
N THR A 240 15.80 9.80 -38.10
CA THR A 240 16.61 11.00 -37.86
C THR A 240 16.55 11.49 -36.42
N GLU A 241 15.57 11.01 -35.64
CA GLU A 241 15.27 11.48 -34.27
C GLU A 241 15.07 13.02 -34.22
N LYS A 242 14.65 13.62 -35.35
CA LYS A 242 14.40 15.05 -35.46
C LYS A 242 12.94 15.34 -35.78
N PRO A 243 12.40 16.45 -35.30
CA PRO A 243 11.07 16.88 -35.72
C PRO A 243 11.05 17.17 -37.22
N LEU A 244 10.05 16.65 -37.88
CA LEU A 244 9.77 16.91 -39.30
C LEU A 244 8.42 17.61 -39.45
N HIS A 245 8.32 18.44 -40.46
CA HIS A 245 7.12 19.22 -40.72
C HIS A 245 6.92 19.37 -42.23
N GLU A 246 5.73 19.03 -42.73
CA GLU A 246 5.42 19.09 -44.15
C GLU A 246 3.92 19.35 -44.36
N GLN A 247 3.60 20.08 -45.46
CA GLN A 247 2.23 20.29 -45.90
C GLN A 247 1.86 19.22 -46.91
N ILE A 248 0.86 18.38 -46.55
CA ILE A 248 0.44 17.24 -47.35
C ILE A 248 -0.99 17.43 -47.79
N GLU A 249 -1.26 17.04 -49.05
CA GLU A 249 -2.60 16.94 -49.58
C GLU A 249 -3.09 15.52 -49.44
N LEU A 250 -4.25 15.34 -48.79
CA LEU A 250 -4.86 14.04 -48.56
C LEU A 250 -6.26 13.98 -49.12
N TYR A 251 -6.61 12.79 -49.63
CA TYR A 251 -7.99 12.48 -50.06
C TYR A 251 -8.68 11.71 -48.94
N ILE A 252 -9.59 12.39 -48.25
CA ILE A 252 -10.37 11.72 -47.19
C ILE A 252 -11.60 11.07 -47.81
N ASN A 253 -11.74 9.76 -47.63
CA ASN A 253 -12.82 8.92 -48.18
C ASN A 253 -12.95 9.03 -49.73
N ASP A 254 -11.82 9.12 -50.43
CA ASP A 254 -11.70 9.18 -51.90
C ASP A 254 -12.49 10.32 -52.59
N VAL A 255 -13.09 11.25 -51.82
CA VAL A 255 -14.00 12.27 -52.35
C VAL A 255 -13.55 13.71 -52.00
N HIS A 256 -13.01 13.89 -50.81
CA HIS A 256 -12.68 15.23 -50.30
C HIS A 256 -11.20 15.47 -50.19
N GLN A 257 -10.68 16.32 -51.06
CA GLN A 257 -9.34 16.85 -51.02
C GLN A 257 -9.19 17.80 -49.80
N LYS A 258 -8.28 17.51 -48.94
CA LYS A 258 -7.94 18.32 -47.76
C LYS A 258 -6.43 18.54 -47.67
N TYR A 259 -6.04 19.71 -47.19
CA TYR A 259 -4.68 20.07 -46.94
C TYR A 259 -4.37 20.02 -45.45
N PHE A 260 -3.34 19.26 -45.08
CA PHE A 260 -2.88 19.14 -43.72
C PHE A 260 -1.48 19.67 -43.57
N ASP A 261 -1.28 20.37 -42.48
CA ASP A 261 0.04 20.71 -41.96
C ASP A 261 0.43 19.62 -40.93
N VAL A 262 1.35 18.75 -41.34
CA VAL A 262 1.73 17.54 -40.57
C VAL A 262 3.05 17.80 -39.87
N SER A 263 3.05 17.60 -38.55
CA SER A 263 4.25 17.69 -37.72
C SER A 263 4.48 16.35 -37.01
N CYS A 264 5.62 15.73 -37.26
CA CYS A 264 6.11 14.53 -36.61
C CYS A 264 7.17 14.88 -35.58
N ILE A 265 6.90 14.69 -34.28
CA ILE A 265 7.77 15.13 -33.17
C ILE A 265 8.20 13.92 -32.37
N PRO A 266 9.48 13.50 -32.42
CA PRO A 266 9.97 12.37 -31.66
C PRO A 266 10.03 12.67 -30.16
N ILE A 267 9.58 11.73 -29.32
CA ILE A 267 9.62 11.82 -27.86
C ILE A 267 10.89 11.11 -27.38
N LEU A 268 11.83 11.88 -26.84
CA LEU A 268 13.07 11.38 -26.30
C LEU A 268 13.04 11.32 -24.75
N SER A 269 13.53 10.25 -24.15
CA SER A 269 13.69 10.16 -22.70
C SER A 269 14.71 11.17 -22.19
N LYS A 270 14.35 11.98 -21.21
CA LYS A 270 15.25 12.98 -20.59
C LYS A 270 16.53 12.36 -20.01
N ALA A 271 16.46 11.14 -19.48
CA ALA A 271 17.58 10.50 -18.79
C ALA A 271 18.56 9.78 -19.74
N LYS A 272 18.10 9.23 -20.87
CA LYS A 272 18.92 8.34 -21.71
C LYS A 272 18.97 8.76 -23.19
N LYS A 273 18.32 9.84 -23.56
CA LYS A 273 18.14 10.28 -24.97
C LYS A 273 17.66 9.11 -25.88
N LYS A 274 16.97 8.13 -25.31
CA LYS A 274 16.38 7.03 -26.07
C LYS A 274 15.00 7.42 -26.56
N LEU A 275 14.71 7.10 -27.81
CA LEU A 275 13.40 7.29 -28.42
C LEU A 275 12.35 6.47 -27.66
N GLN A 276 11.28 7.12 -27.24
CA GLN A 276 10.15 6.52 -26.54
C GLN A 276 8.91 6.38 -27.42
N GLY A 277 8.83 7.18 -28.48
CA GLY A 277 7.70 7.23 -29.39
C GLY A 277 7.71 8.53 -30.18
N MET A 278 6.57 8.84 -30.79
CA MET A 278 6.39 10.01 -31.60
C MET A 278 5.00 10.61 -31.39
N VAL A 279 4.91 11.93 -31.45
CA VAL A 279 3.64 12.65 -31.59
C VAL A 279 3.50 13.11 -33.03
N VAL A 280 2.39 12.74 -33.67
CA VAL A 280 1.99 13.20 -35.00
C VAL A 280 0.81 14.14 -34.82
N VAL A 281 0.97 15.36 -35.29
CA VAL A 281 -0.06 16.40 -35.29
C VAL A 281 -0.46 16.72 -36.72
N LEU A 282 -1.74 16.63 -37.03
CA LEU A 282 -2.27 16.99 -38.35
C LEU A 282 -3.25 18.16 -38.18
N HIS A 283 -2.86 19.29 -38.67
CA HIS A 283 -3.68 20.49 -38.63
C HIS A 283 -4.34 20.71 -40.00
N ASP A 284 -5.68 20.75 -40.05
CA ASP A 284 -6.43 20.98 -41.29
C ASP A 284 -6.28 22.46 -41.71
N ILE A 285 -5.50 22.70 -42.79
CA ILE A 285 -5.27 24.02 -43.37
C ILE A 285 -6.05 24.23 -44.65
N THR A 286 -7.05 23.42 -44.92
CA THR A 286 -7.84 23.47 -46.17
C THR A 286 -8.46 24.84 -46.41
N ASN A 287 -9.05 25.46 -45.41
CA ASN A 287 -9.61 26.81 -45.52
C ASN A 287 -8.53 27.90 -45.73
N LEU A 288 -7.37 27.75 -45.09
CA LEU A 288 -6.25 28.65 -45.27
C LEU A 288 -5.77 28.58 -46.73
N LYS A 289 -5.58 27.38 -47.29
CA LYS A 289 -5.17 27.18 -48.69
C LYS A 289 -6.21 27.71 -49.68
N LYS A 290 -7.49 27.52 -49.42
CA LYS A 290 -8.57 28.11 -50.25
C LYS A 290 -8.49 29.63 -50.26
N LEU A 291 -8.29 30.26 -49.09
CA LEU A 291 -8.14 31.72 -48.99
C LEU A 291 -6.89 32.21 -49.68
N GLU A 292 -5.77 31.51 -49.59
CA GLU A 292 -4.52 31.84 -50.31
C GLU A 292 -4.73 31.77 -51.84
N ASN A 293 -5.40 30.72 -52.31
CA ASN A 293 -5.67 30.56 -53.73
C ASN A 293 -6.65 31.64 -54.24
N LEU A 294 -7.72 31.91 -53.51
CA LEU A 294 -8.65 33.01 -53.85
C LEU A 294 -7.90 34.38 -53.87
N ARG A 295 -7.02 34.62 -52.92
CA ARG A 295 -6.19 35.85 -52.91
C ARG A 295 -5.26 35.92 -54.11
N ARG A 296 -4.61 34.82 -54.52
CA ARG A 296 -3.75 34.75 -55.72
C ARG A 296 -4.57 35.01 -56.97
N GLU A 297 -5.69 34.36 -57.12
CA GLU A 297 -6.60 34.52 -58.22
C GLU A 297 -7.11 35.96 -58.30
N PHE A 298 -7.54 36.54 -57.19
CA PHE A 298 -7.97 37.92 -57.09
C PHE A 298 -6.88 38.86 -57.56
N VAL A 299 -5.63 38.73 -57.05
CA VAL A 299 -4.48 39.59 -57.47
C VAL A 299 -4.16 39.41 -58.93
N ALA A 300 -4.19 38.17 -59.44
CA ALA A 300 -3.96 37.89 -60.88
C ALA A 300 -5.06 38.53 -61.74
N ASN A 301 -6.30 38.35 -61.39
CA ASN A 301 -7.47 38.87 -62.12
C ASN A 301 -7.45 40.43 -62.13
N VAL A 302 -7.24 41.03 -60.92
CA VAL A 302 -7.17 42.47 -60.78
C VAL A 302 -6.00 43.04 -61.63
N SER A 303 -4.84 42.35 -61.57
CA SER A 303 -3.66 42.76 -62.36
C SER A 303 -3.96 42.70 -63.84
N HIS A 304 -4.66 41.63 -64.31
CA HIS A 304 -5.04 41.49 -65.70
C HIS A 304 -6.09 42.54 -66.14
N GLU A 305 -7.06 42.76 -65.28
CA GLU A 305 -8.17 43.69 -65.46
C GLU A 305 -7.66 45.17 -65.45
N LEU A 306 -6.59 45.49 -64.69
CA LEU A 306 -5.96 46.80 -64.67
C LEU A 306 -4.98 47.02 -65.85
N LYS A 307 -4.31 45.94 -66.28
CA LYS A 307 -3.34 46.04 -67.39
C LYS A 307 -4.04 46.50 -68.70
N THR A 308 -5.22 45.99 -69.01
CA THR A 308 -5.96 46.35 -70.24
C THR A 308 -6.28 47.82 -70.28
N PRO A 309 -6.92 48.49 -69.32
CA PRO A 309 -7.17 49.95 -69.40
C PRO A 309 -5.90 50.81 -69.38
N ILE A 310 -4.91 50.35 -68.58
CA ILE A 310 -3.61 51.09 -68.57
C ILE A 310 -2.93 51.03 -69.91
N THR A 311 -2.96 49.86 -70.60
CA THR A 311 -2.40 49.71 -71.93
C THR A 311 -3.18 50.58 -72.95
N SER A 312 -4.52 50.60 -72.80
CA SER A 312 -5.37 51.47 -73.67
C SER A 312 -5.05 52.97 -73.43
N ILE A 313 -5.00 53.37 -72.14
CA ILE A 313 -4.61 54.79 -71.82
C ILE A 313 -3.22 55.15 -72.37
N LYS A 314 -2.25 54.24 -72.23
CA LYS A 314 -0.92 54.44 -72.80
C LYS A 314 -0.94 54.57 -74.32
N GLY A 315 -1.66 53.67 -74.99
CA GLY A 315 -1.82 53.70 -76.43
C GLY A 315 -2.46 55.02 -76.91
N PHE A 316 -3.50 55.46 -76.24
CA PHE A 316 -4.15 56.74 -76.56
C PHE A 316 -3.24 57.91 -76.28
N ALA A 317 -2.49 57.90 -75.17
CA ALA A 317 -1.53 58.96 -74.87
C ALA A 317 -0.40 59.00 -75.92
N GLU A 318 0.10 57.84 -76.34
CA GLU A 318 1.12 57.75 -77.44
C GLU A 318 0.56 58.28 -78.75
N THR A 319 -0.67 57.90 -79.18
CA THR A 319 -1.36 58.36 -80.36
C THR A 319 -1.51 59.92 -80.37
N LEU A 320 -1.90 60.47 -79.20
CA LEU A 320 -2.01 61.93 -79.05
C LEU A 320 -0.71 62.66 -79.15
N ILE A 321 0.37 62.09 -78.63
CA ILE A 321 1.73 62.70 -78.70
C ILE A 321 2.26 62.60 -80.10
N GLU A 322 2.04 61.53 -80.86
CA GLU A 322 2.55 61.30 -82.22
C GLU A 322 1.89 62.19 -83.32
N GLY A 323 0.85 62.95 -82.93
CA GLY A 323 0.35 63.94 -83.89
C GLY A 323 -1.16 64.09 -83.97
N ALA A 324 -1.95 63.14 -83.44
CA ALA A 324 -3.44 63.22 -83.47
C ALA A 324 -3.98 64.43 -82.67
N LYS A 325 -3.15 65.08 -81.84
CA LYS A 325 -3.48 66.29 -81.08
C LYS A 325 -3.85 67.48 -82.01
N ASN A 326 -3.30 67.52 -83.24
CA ASN A 326 -3.44 68.61 -84.21
C ASN A 326 -4.49 68.31 -85.29
N ASP A 327 -5.17 67.12 -85.27
CA ASP A 327 -6.21 66.71 -86.21
C ASP A 327 -7.54 66.47 -85.47
N GLU A 328 -8.55 67.30 -85.75
CA GLU A 328 -9.82 67.35 -85.06
C GLU A 328 -10.63 66.04 -85.19
N GLN A 329 -10.54 65.33 -86.37
CA GLN A 329 -11.17 64.07 -86.60
C GLN A 329 -10.52 62.92 -85.82
N SER A 330 -9.23 62.91 -85.66
CA SER A 330 -8.47 61.95 -84.87
C SER A 330 -8.66 62.14 -83.40
N LEU A 331 -8.82 63.37 -82.90
CA LEU A 331 -9.06 63.70 -81.52
C LEU A 331 -10.51 63.20 -81.08
N GLU A 332 -11.51 63.38 -81.97
CA GLU A 332 -12.88 62.93 -81.73
C GLU A 332 -12.99 61.39 -81.73
N ALA A 333 -12.28 60.67 -82.57
CA ALA A 333 -12.21 59.23 -82.63
C ALA A 333 -11.60 58.60 -81.36
N VAL A 334 -10.48 59.21 -80.89
CA VAL A 334 -9.83 58.77 -79.60
C VAL A 334 -10.76 59.00 -78.39
N SER A 335 -11.43 60.16 -78.33
CA SER A 335 -12.32 60.53 -77.25
C SER A 335 -13.58 59.61 -77.24
N TYR A 336 -14.17 59.32 -78.42
CA TYR A 336 -15.33 58.40 -78.53
C TYR A 336 -15.01 56.96 -78.13
N THR A 337 -13.82 56.47 -78.51
CA THR A 337 -13.39 55.11 -78.15
C THR A 337 -13.12 54.96 -76.65
N HIS A 338 -12.63 56.02 -75.99
CA HIS A 338 -12.42 56.06 -74.54
C HIS A 338 -13.76 56.04 -73.78
N LEU A 339 -14.74 56.82 -74.19
CA LEU A 339 -16.07 56.85 -73.58
C LEU A 339 -16.82 55.47 -73.73
N ARG A 340 -16.74 54.87 -74.91
CA ARG A 340 -17.43 53.55 -75.16
C ARG A 340 -16.76 52.42 -74.43
N ALA A 341 -15.46 52.44 -74.13
CA ALA A 341 -14.77 51.46 -73.31
C ALA A 341 -15.20 51.56 -71.83
N HIS A 342 -15.60 52.74 -71.37
CA HIS A 342 -16.18 52.93 -70.02
C HIS A 342 -17.64 52.52 -69.91
N GLU A 343 -18.49 52.76 -70.96
CA GLU A 343 -19.94 52.39 -70.91
C GLU A 343 -20.17 50.87 -70.97
N THR A 344 -19.34 50.10 -71.66
CA THR A 344 -19.49 48.64 -71.78
C THR A 344 -19.13 47.97 -70.46
N ARG A 345 -18.50 48.61 -69.49
CA ARG A 345 -18.21 48.05 -68.18
C ARG A 345 -19.19 48.42 -67.07
N GLY A 346 -20.03 49.42 -67.27
CA GLY A 346 -21.07 49.81 -66.28
C GLY A 346 -22.31 48.95 -66.27
N ASN A 347 -22.42 47.97 -67.22
CA ASN A 347 -23.57 47.10 -67.40
C ASN A 347 -23.30 45.59 -67.20
N LEU A 348 -22.22 45.23 -66.49
CA LEU A 348 -21.95 43.89 -65.97
C LEU A 348 -21.80 43.96 -64.43
#